data_f972a1135f453e498f8e79b314e836e3
#
_entry.id   f972a1135f453e498f8e79b314e836e3
#
_cell.length_a   1.000
_cell.length_b   1.000
_cell.length_c   1.000
_cell.angle_alpha   90.00
_cell.angle_beta   90.00
_cell.angle_gamma   90.00
#
_symmetry.space_group_name_H-M   'P 1'
#
loop_
_entity.id
_entity.type
_entity.pdbx_description
1 polymer ?
#
loop_
_entity_poly.entity_id
_entity_poly.type
_entity_poly.pdbx_seq_one_letter_code
_entity_poly.pdbx_strand_id
1 'polypeptide(L)'
;MYDVTIAIPLYNAEQYIGTTMNSALEQTFQNIEFLIIDDAGKDNSIGIIHDLQKTHSRGKNIRIIEHKENSGVAIARNTAIKEARGKYLYFLDSDDIITQDCIEILYNAIEQNNSEIAIASHRHISEGNKELVFKLPYLVINEKDKLATLRYGNLHQSLGFFIWNIMYRLSFLQDHQLYFKNHSIGEDIVFLYDLLPQIQSCVLLPNITYSYIKRKASLSQYGERKLISKQEIEEQIQIRIYGKEKIKELRDKPYIEEMVTNQMKYCFEAAAYIVSQRKLISPVLELQKIKELLKHPLQLKEILKFKKYKISNCLYFYWGKLPLGITIMLLICFLKLLK
;
A
#
# COMPACT_ATOMS: atom_id res chain seq x y z
N MET A 1 -3.02 18.98 23.05
CA MET A 1 -2.67 17.66 22.45
C MET A 1 -3.72 17.38 21.38
N TYR A 2 -3.33 16.96 20.19
CA TYR A 2 -4.28 16.62 19.13
C TYR A 2 -4.79 15.18 19.31
N ASP A 3 -6.03 14.91 18.87
CA ASP A 3 -6.56 13.55 18.83
C ASP A 3 -6.11 12.83 17.57
N VAL A 4 -6.09 13.53 16.43
CA VAL A 4 -5.71 12.96 15.12
C VAL A 4 -4.66 13.83 14.45
N THR A 5 -3.64 13.20 13.85
CA THR A 5 -2.78 13.81 12.85
C THR A 5 -3.16 13.27 11.47
N ILE A 6 -3.57 14.15 10.54
CA ILE A 6 -3.61 13.86 9.12
C ILE A 6 -2.23 14.18 8.56
N ALA A 7 -1.51 13.17 8.11
CA ALA A 7 -0.18 13.30 7.51
C ALA A 7 -0.26 13.23 5.99
N ILE A 8 0.31 14.25 5.33
CA ILE A 8 0.29 14.40 3.87
C ILE A 8 1.73 14.48 3.37
N PRO A 9 2.30 13.39 2.83
CA PRO A 9 3.55 13.46 2.07
C PRO A 9 3.34 14.32 0.82
N LEU A 10 4.21 15.31 0.62
CA LEU A 10 4.08 16.29 -0.46
C LEU A 10 5.32 16.29 -1.35
N TYR A 11 5.14 16.04 -2.65
CA TYR A 11 6.18 16.19 -3.65
C TYR A 11 5.57 16.48 -5.01
N ASN A 12 5.80 17.67 -5.57
CA ASN A 12 5.35 18.09 -6.90
C ASN A 12 3.85 17.80 -7.16
N ALA A 13 2.97 18.30 -6.28
CA ALA A 13 1.52 18.10 -6.34
C ALA A 13 0.72 19.40 -6.52
N GLU A 14 1.31 20.44 -7.08
CA GLU A 14 0.72 21.77 -7.25
C GLU A 14 -0.70 21.76 -7.82
N GLN A 15 -0.96 20.85 -8.79
CA GLN A 15 -2.26 20.74 -9.44
C GLN A 15 -3.35 20.15 -8.54
N TYR A 16 -2.99 19.47 -7.44
CA TYR A 16 -3.91 18.63 -6.69
C TYR A 16 -4.01 19.03 -5.21
N ILE A 17 -2.90 19.47 -4.63
CA ILE A 17 -2.76 19.68 -3.19
C ILE A 17 -3.81 20.62 -2.61
N GLY A 18 -4.23 21.66 -3.37
CA GLY A 18 -5.27 22.58 -2.94
C GLY A 18 -6.60 21.86 -2.68
N THR A 19 -7.01 20.97 -3.57
CA THR A 19 -8.25 20.19 -3.42
C THR A 19 -8.14 19.17 -2.28
N THR A 20 -7.00 18.47 -2.18
CA THR A 20 -6.71 17.53 -1.09
C THR A 20 -6.76 18.23 0.26
N MET A 21 -6.06 19.36 0.40
CA MET A 21 -6.02 20.13 1.64
C MET A 21 -7.40 20.68 2.03
N ASN A 22 -8.19 21.16 1.08
CA ASN A 22 -9.56 21.60 1.36
C ASN A 22 -10.38 20.45 1.93
N SER A 23 -10.31 19.23 1.36
CA SER A 23 -11.03 18.07 1.90
C SER A 23 -10.60 17.69 3.32
N ALA A 24 -9.32 17.91 3.65
CA ALA A 24 -8.78 17.68 4.99
C ALA A 24 -9.20 18.81 5.97
N LEU A 25 -9.13 20.06 5.55
CA LEU A 25 -9.45 21.21 6.39
C LEU A 25 -10.96 21.31 6.70
N GLU A 26 -11.83 20.83 5.81
CA GLU A 26 -13.29 20.81 5.93
C GLU A 26 -13.82 19.63 6.77
N GLN A 27 -12.96 18.86 7.45
CA GLN A 27 -13.41 17.75 8.30
C GLN A 27 -14.33 18.25 9.43
N THR A 28 -15.41 17.49 9.71
CA THR A 28 -16.35 17.76 10.82
C THR A 28 -15.65 17.60 12.18
N PHE A 29 -14.72 16.65 12.29
CA PHE A 29 -13.90 16.45 13.48
C PHE A 29 -12.95 17.64 13.71
N GLN A 30 -12.88 18.17 14.92
CA GLN A 30 -12.21 19.45 15.17
C GLN A 30 -10.75 19.34 15.60
N ASN A 31 -10.40 18.39 16.45
CA ASN A 31 -9.07 18.34 17.09
C ASN A 31 -8.03 17.62 16.23
N ILE A 32 -7.71 18.23 15.07
CA ILE A 32 -6.79 17.68 14.06
C ILE A 32 -5.54 18.53 13.92
N GLU A 33 -4.36 17.87 13.89
CA GLU A 33 -3.13 18.37 13.32
C GLU A 33 -3.07 18.02 11.83
N PHE A 34 -2.74 18.97 10.97
CA PHE A 34 -2.44 18.72 9.55
C PHE A 34 -0.92 18.78 9.37
N LEU A 35 -0.30 17.63 9.24
CA LEU A 35 1.14 17.49 9.15
C LEU A 35 1.56 17.27 7.70
N ILE A 36 2.17 18.29 7.11
CA ILE A 36 2.68 18.26 5.75
C ILE A 36 4.16 17.91 5.81
N ILE A 37 4.57 16.87 5.07
CA ILE A 37 5.97 16.51 4.89
C ILE A 37 6.37 16.89 3.47
N ASP A 38 6.99 18.06 3.32
CA ASP A 38 7.54 18.49 2.03
C ASP A 38 8.84 17.75 1.75
N ASP A 39 8.80 16.86 0.76
CA ASP A 39 9.95 16.07 0.32
C ASP A 39 10.77 16.79 -0.75
N ALA A 40 11.06 18.07 -0.52
CA ALA A 40 11.83 18.95 -1.38
C ALA A 40 11.26 19.09 -2.80
N GLY A 41 9.94 19.33 -2.89
CA GLY A 41 9.25 19.60 -4.16
C GLY A 41 9.81 20.84 -4.87
N LYS A 42 9.68 20.88 -6.21
CA LYS A 42 10.22 21.98 -7.04
C LYS A 42 9.13 22.84 -7.70
N ASP A 43 7.86 22.49 -7.46
CA ASP A 43 6.70 23.23 -7.94
C ASP A 43 6.14 24.16 -6.85
N ASN A 44 5.00 24.80 -7.08
CA ASN A 44 4.39 25.71 -6.11
C ASN A 44 3.51 25.02 -5.04
N SER A 45 3.64 23.71 -4.85
CA SER A 45 2.83 22.97 -3.86
C SER A 45 2.92 23.57 -2.46
N ILE A 46 4.14 23.86 -2.00
CA ILE A 46 4.36 24.43 -0.66
C ILE A 46 3.82 25.86 -0.52
N GLY A 47 3.86 26.65 -1.61
CA GLY A 47 3.27 27.98 -1.65
C GLY A 47 1.76 27.93 -1.39
N ILE A 48 1.05 26.99 -1.99
CA ILE A 48 -0.39 26.75 -1.76
C ILE A 48 -0.66 26.44 -0.28
N ILE A 49 0.18 25.60 0.34
CA ILE A 49 0.05 25.27 1.77
C ILE A 49 0.25 26.51 2.66
N HIS A 50 1.26 27.34 2.36
CA HIS A 50 1.49 28.57 3.12
C HIS A 50 0.34 29.58 2.99
N ASP A 51 -0.31 29.63 1.84
CA ASP A 51 -1.50 30.48 1.67
C ASP A 51 -2.69 29.95 2.47
N LEU A 52 -2.90 28.62 2.51
CA LEU A 52 -3.92 28.01 3.36
C LEU A 52 -3.63 28.20 4.86
N GLN A 53 -2.36 28.16 5.29
CA GLN A 53 -1.99 28.48 6.66
C GLN A 53 -2.45 29.90 7.07
N LYS A 54 -2.38 30.87 6.16
CA LYS A 54 -2.71 32.27 6.42
C LYS A 54 -4.22 32.55 6.32
N THR A 55 -4.90 31.88 5.38
CA THR A 55 -6.27 32.26 4.98
C THR A 55 -7.34 31.38 5.59
N HIS A 56 -7.07 30.09 5.85
CA HIS A 56 -8.07 29.17 6.37
C HIS A 56 -8.20 29.27 7.89
N SER A 57 -9.44 29.17 8.43
CA SER A 57 -9.72 29.24 9.87
C SER A 57 -8.93 28.21 10.71
N ARG A 58 -8.63 27.06 10.14
CA ARG A 58 -7.81 25.97 10.73
C ARG A 58 -6.35 26.01 10.31
N GLY A 59 -5.91 27.06 9.62
CA GLY A 59 -4.54 27.19 9.11
C GLY A 59 -3.46 27.07 10.20
N LYS A 60 -3.75 27.54 11.42
CA LYS A 60 -2.88 27.42 12.59
C LYS A 60 -2.57 25.96 13.00
N ASN A 61 -3.38 25.01 12.58
CA ASN A 61 -3.19 23.58 12.85
C ASN A 61 -2.35 22.88 11.77
N ILE A 62 -1.97 23.61 10.70
CA ILE A 62 -1.07 23.10 9.66
C ILE A 62 0.36 23.25 10.14
N ARG A 63 1.09 22.15 10.20
CA ARG A 63 2.51 22.10 10.48
C ARG A 63 3.25 21.50 9.29
N ILE A 64 4.33 22.15 8.89
CA ILE A 64 5.15 21.76 7.76
C ILE A 64 6.50 21.26 8.30
N ILE A 65 6.98 20.16 7.74
CA ILE A 65 8.34 19.66 7.90
C ILE A 65 8.95 19.55 6.51
N GLU A 66 10.05 20.22 6.29
CA GLU A 66 10.74 20.25 5.01
C GLU A 66 11.97 19.32 5.04
N HIS A 67 12.06 18.42 4.09
CA HIS A 67 13.26 17.62 3.85
C HIS A 67 14.29 18.45 3.05
N LYS A 68 15.57 18.22 3.29
CA LYS A 68 16.66 18.93 2.57
C LYS A 68 16.76 18.53 1.10
N GLU A 69 16.33 17.31 0.78
CA GLU A 69 16.35 16.70 -0.54
C GLU A 69 15.20 15.69 -0.67
N ASN A 70 14.84 15.34 -1.90
CA ASN A 70 13.84 14.30 -2.14
C ASN A 70 14.37 12.95 -1.64
N SER A 71 13.74 12.45 -0.60
CA SER A 71 14.06 11.18 0.07
C SER A 71 13.07 10.05 -0.26
N GLY A 72 11.98 10.39 -0.95
CA GLY A 72 10.91 9.46 -1.34
C GLY A 72 9.78 9.32 -0.31
N VAL A 73 8.62 8.89 -0.78
CA VAL A 73 7.37 8.81 0.00
C VAL A 73 7.50 7.95 1.26
N ALA A 74 8.29 6.86 1.21
CA ALA A 74 8.56 6.00 2.36
C ALA A 74 9.21 6.77 3.52
N ILE A 75 10.21 7.59 3.22
CA ILE A 75 10.91 8.42 4.22
C ILE A 75 10.00 9.54 4.73
N ALA A 76 9.23 10.16 3.84
CA ALA A 76 8.25 11.18 4.23
C ALA A 76 7.20 10.61 5.21
N ARG A 77 6.67 9.40 4.95
CA ARG A 77 5.75 8.71 5.87
C ARG A 77 6.43 8.34 7.20
N ASN A 78 7.71 7.94 7.18
CA ASN A 78 8.47 7.68 8.40
C ASN A 78 8.69 8.94 9.24
N THR A 79 8.93 10.08 8.59
CA THR A 79 8.98 11.37 9.25
C THR A 79 7.63 11.67 9.91
N ALA A 80 6.51 11.40 9.21
CA ALA A 80 5.18 11.59 9.78
C ALA A 80 4.93 10.71 11.01
N ILE A 81 5.32 9.42 11.00
CA ILE A 81 5.18 8.53 12.18
C ILE A 81 5.97 9.04 13.38
N LYS A 82 7.15 9.62 13.16
CA LYS A 82 8.02 10.16 14.24
C LYS A 82 7.51 11.48 14.80
N GLU A 83 6.96 12.32 13.95
CA GLU A 83 6.68 13.72 14.22
C GLU A 83 5.21 14.02 14.53
N ALA A 84 4.28 13.09 14.24
CA ALA A 84 2.87 13.24 14.52
C ALA A 84 2.62 13.47 16.02
N ARG A 85 1.69 14.38 16.34
CA ARG A 85 1.32 14.79 17.70
C ARG A 85 -0.05 14.31 18.14
N GLY A 86 -0.79 13.67 17.23
CA GLY A 86 -2.08 13.09 17.50
C GLY A 86 -1.99 11.73 18.19
N LYS A 87 -3.02 11.37 18.95
CA LYS A 87 -3.20 10.00 19.46
C LYS A 87 -3.28 8.99 18.31
N TYR A 88 -3.90 9.42 17.20
CA TYR A 88 -4.07 8.64 15.99
C TYR A 88 -3.40 9.31 14.80
N LEU A 89 -2.93 8.50 13.86
CA LEU A 89 -2.33 8.91 12.60
C LEU A 89 -3.19 8.44 11.44
N TYR A 90 -3.43 9.33 10.47
CA TYR A 90 -4.12 9.05 9.23
C TYR A 90 -3.28 9.55 8.06
N PHE A 91 -2.97 8.67 7.09
CA PHE A 91 -2.26 9.07 5.88
C PHE A 91 -3.24 9.48 4.79
N LEU A 92 -2.99 10.63 4.19
CA LEU A 92 -3.72 11.15 3.03
C LEU A 92 -2.70 11.46 1.92
N ASP A 93 -2.84 10.83 0.77
CA ASP A 93 -1.96 11.12 -0.37
C ASP A 93 -2.31 12.52 -0.94
N SER A 94 -1.28 13.27 -1.38
CA SER A 94 -1.39 14.70 -1.77
C SER A 94 -2.24 14.97 -2.99
N ASP A 95 -2.81 13.95 -3.59
CA ASP A 95 -3.60 14.01 -4.80
C ASP A 95 -4.96 13.30 -4.70
N ASP A 96 -5.38 12.89 -3.50
CA ASP A 96 -6.64 12.21 -3.21
C ASP A 96 -7.60 13.08 -2.37
N ILE A 97 -8.82 12.60 -2.16
CA ILE A 97 -9.89 13.35 -1.49
C ILE A 97 -10.58 12.46 -0.44
N ILE A 98 -10.88 13.03 0.71
CA ILE A 98 -11.69 12.39 1.76
C ILE A 98 -13.04 13.07 1.95
N THR A 99 -14.05 12.33 2.44
CA THR A 99 -15.36 12.92 2.79
C THR A 99 -15.22 13.77 4.06
N GLN A 100 -16.12 14.74 4.23
CA GLN A 100 -16.07 15.68 5.37
C GLN A 100 -16.18 14.99 6.73
N ASP A 101 -16.80 13.83 6.80
CA ASP A 101 -17.02 13.02 7.99
C ASP A 101 -16.00 11.86 8.17
N CYS A 102 -14.99 11.78 7.28
CA CYS A 102 -14.03 10.69 7.25
C CYS A 102 -13.34 10.48 8.61
N ILE A 103 -12.75 11.53 9.14
CA ILE A 103 -11.99 11.45 10.40
C ILE A 103 -12.91 11.17 11.58
N GLU A 104 -14.10 11.76 11.63
CA GLU A 104 -15.07 11.53 12.69
C GLU A 104 -15.55 10.07 12.73
N ILE A 105 -15.87 9.49 11.56
CA ILE A 105 -16.28 8.09 11.42
C ILE A 105 -15.17 7.14 11.93
N LEU A 106 -13.95 7.34 11.46
CA LEU A 106 -12.82 6.49 11.85
C LEU A 106 -12.45 6.67 13.32
N TYR A 107 -12.44 7.90 13.82
CA TYR A 107 -12.13 8.22 15.20
C TYR A 107 -13.14 7.58 16.16
N ASN A 108 -14.44 7.76 15.91
CA ASN A 108 -15.49 7.18 16.73
C ASN A 108 -15.40 5.65 16.75
N ALA A 109 -15.14 5.02 15.60
CA ALA A 109 -15.04 3.58 15.50
C ALA A 109 -13.82 3.01 16.27
N ILE A 110 -12.65 3.64 16.13
CA ILE A 110 -11.42 3.18 16.80
C ILE A 110 -11.48 3.37 18.32
N GLU A 111 -12.08 4.49 18.79
CA GLU A 111 -12.26 4.77 20.20
C GLU A 111 -13.29 3.84 20.85
N GLN A 112 -14.48 3.69 20.25
CA GLN A 112 -15.54 2.84 20.78
C GLN A 112 -15.13 1.37 20.91
N ASN A 113 -14.26 0.90 20.02
CA ASN A 113 -13.80 -0.49 20.01
C ASN A 113 -12.40 -0.66 20.65
N ASN A 114 -11.77 0.40 21.10
CA ASN A 114 -10.40 0.42 21.62
C ASN A 114 -9.41 -0.31 20.70
N SER A 115 -9.57 -0.14 19.37
CA SER A 115 -8.82 -0.87 18.38
C SER A 115 -7.45 -0.22 18.10
N GLU A 116 -6.53 -1.01 17.52
CA GLU A 116 -5.23 -0.53 17.05
C GLU A 116 -5.36 0.21 15.72
N ILE A 117 -6.29 -0.24 14.87
CA ILE A 117 -6.59 0.42 13.60
C ILE A 117 -8.09 0.43 13.29
N ALA A 118 -8.51 1.39 12.48
CA ALA A 118 -9.83 1.43 11.85
C ALA A 118 -9.67 1.61 10.33
N ILE A 119 -10.41 0.83 9.54
CA ILE A 119 -10.33 0.83 8.07
C ILE A 119 -11.72 1.08 7.51
N ALA A 120 -11.87 2.08 6.64
CA ALA A 120 -13.14 2.36 5.98
C ALA A 120 -13.13 1.95 4.50
N SER A 121 -14.31 1.86 3.91
CA SER A 121 -14.52 1.61 2.49
C SER A 121 -14.03 2.79 1.65
N HIS A 122 -13.71 2.53 0.40
CA HIS A 122 -13.19 3.54 -0.51
C HIS A 122 -13.76 3.37 -1.92
N ARG A 123 -13.52 4.35 -2.76
CA ARG A 123 -13.82 4.30 -4.18
C ARG A 123 -12.64 4.77 -5.02
N HIS A 124 -12.54 4.22 -6.22
CA HIS A 124 -11.62 4.70 -7.25
C HIS A 124 -12.42 5.51 -8.27
N ILE A 125 -11.94 6.70 -8.59
CA ILE A 125 -12.51 7.56 -9.62
C ILE A 125 -11.52 7.62 -10.78
N SER A 126 -11.96 7.19 -11.97
CA SER A 126 -11.16 7.24 -13.19
C SER A 126 -11.67 8.30 -14.15
N GLU A 127 -10.94 8.53 -15.27
CA GLU A 127 -11.37 9.45 -16.32
C GLU A 127 -12.82 9.23 -16.74
N GLY A 128 -13.55 10.33 -16.95
CA GLY A 128 -14.98 10.29 -17.23
C GLY A 128 -15.86 10.02 -16.01
N ASN A 129 -15.34 10.22 -14.79
CA ASN A 129 -16.02 10.03 -13.51
C ASN A 129 -16.60 8.62 -13.33
N LYS A 130 -15.94 7.60 -13.88
CA LYS A 130 -16.32 6.22 -13.61
C LYS A 130 -15.85 5.84 -12.21
N GLU A 131 -16.81 5.42 -11.38
CA GLU A 131 -16.53 5.00 -10.00
C GLU A 131 -16.48 3.48 -9.89
N LEU A 132 -15.50 2.99 -9.14
CA LEU A 132 -15.41 1.61 -8.69
C LEU A 132 -15.35 1.60 -7.17
N VAL A 133 -16.37 1.04 -6.52
CA VAL A 133 -16.49 1.03 -5.07
C VAL A 133 -15.94 -0.27 -4.50
N PHE A 134 -15.10 -0.15 -3.46
CA PHE A 134 -14.56 -1.24 -2.66
C PHE A 134 -15.18 -1.18 -1.26
N LYS A 135 -16.24 -1.98 -1.07
CA LYS A 135 -17.01 -1.95 0.16
C LYS A 135 -16.56 -3.01 1.15
N LEU A 136 -16.37 -2.60 2.41
CA LEU A 136 -16.08 -3.46 3.55
C LEU A 136 -17.37 -3.75 4.32
N PRO A 137 -17.47 -4.89 5.01
CA PRO A 137 -18.53 -5.09 6.01
C PRO A 137 -18.25 -4.26 7.27
N TYR A 138 -19.27 -4.01 8.09
CA TYR A 138 -19.01 -3.64 9.48
C TYR A 138 -18.53 -4.88 10.23
N LEU A 139 -17.32 -4.82 10.78
CA LEU A 139 -16.74 -5.96 11.51
C LEU A 139 -15.75 -5.46 12.56
N VAL A 140 -15.98 -5.86 13.81
CA VAL A 140 -15.03 -5.66 14.91
C VAL A 140 -14.21 -6.94 15.08
N ILE A 141 -12.91 -6.80 15.06
CA ILE A 141 -11.93 -7.88 15.15
C ILE A 141 -11.09 -7.64 16.41
N ASN A 142 -11.11 -8.60 17.33
CA ASN A 142 -10.31 -8.62 18.56
C ASN A 142 -9.54 -9.95 18.68
N GLU A 143 -9.18 -10.51 17.53
CA GLU A 143 -8.50 -11.81 17.42
C GLU A 143 -7.27 -11.65 16.53
N LYS A 144 -6.10 -12.03 17.07
CA LYS A 144 -4.84 -12.03 16.34
C LYS A 144 -4.94 -12.85 15.05
N ASP A 145 -4.25 -12.41 14.02
CA ASP A 145 -4.23 -13.05 12.70
C ASP A 145 -5.56 -13.01 11.91
N LYS A 146 -6.67 -12.56 12.51
CA LYS A 146 -7.98 -12.54 11.85
C LYS A 146 -8.03 -11.57 10.68
N LEU A 147 -7.51 -10.35 10.85
CA LEU A 147 -7.47 -9.37 9.77
C LEU A 147 -6.61 -9.89 8.61
N ALA A 148 -5.44 -10.46 8.90
CA ALA A 148 -4.57 -11.05 7.89
C ALA A 148 -5.25 -12.20 7.15
N THR A 149 -5.99 -13.08 7.87
CA THR A 149 -6.79 -14.17 7.28
C THR A 149 -7.84 -13.63 6.30
N LEU A 150 -8.57 -12.59 6.69
CA LEU A 150 -9.57 -11.96 5.81
C LEU A 150 -8.92 -11.28 4.61
N ARG A 151 -7.81 -10.58 4.84
CA ARG A 151 -7.05 -9.85 3.83
C ARG A 151 -6.47 -10.76 2.75
N TYR A 152 -5.87 -11.89 3.13
CA TYR A 152 -5.33 -12.86 2.15
C TYR A 152 -6.42 -13.76 1.55
N GLY A 153 -7.58 -13.89 2.21
CA GLY A 153 -8.74 -14.65 1.77
C GLY A 153 -9.80 -13.80 1.06
N ASN A 154 -11.00 -13.76 1.65
CA ASN A 154 -12.21 -13.25 1.00
C ASN A 154 -12.25 -11.72 0.78
N LEU A 155 -11.49 -10.93 1.56
CA LEU A 155 -11.50 -9.47 1.47
C LEU A 155 -10.26 -8.89 0.76
N HIS A 156 -9.48 -9.72 0.06
CA HIS A 156 -8.24 -9.27 -0.56
C HIS A 156 -8.42 -8.13 -1.57
N GLN A 157 -9.53 -8.07 -2.28
CA GLN A 157 -9.82 -6.97 -3.22
C GLN A 157 -10.19 -5.68 -2.50
N SER A 158 -11.03 -5.77 -1.45
CA SER A 158 -11.51 -4.58 -0.73
C SER A 158 -10.50 -4.03 0.27
N LEU A 159 -9.65 -4.89 0.84
CA LEU A 159 -8.56 -4.49 1.75
C LEU A 159 -7.25 -4.17 1.03
N GLY A 160 -7.14 -4.28 -0.28
CA GLY A 160 -6.03 -3.89 -1.13
C GLY A 160 -4.61 -3.93 -0.53
N PHE A 161 -3.64 -3.39 -1.24
CA PHE A 161 -2.29 -3.11 -0.73
C PHE A 161 -2.10 -1.59 -0.65
N PHE A 162 -2.88 -0.93 0.22
CA PHE A 162 -2.77 0.50 0.45
C PHE A 162 -2.71 0.77 1.95
N ILE A 163 -2.14 1.90 2.31
CA ILE A 163 -1.94 2.34 3.71
C ILE A 163 -2.79 3.58 4.04
N TRP A 164 -3.40 4.18 3.03
CA TRP A 164 -4.36 5.27 3.16
C TRP A 164 -5.76 4.75 3.56
N ASN A 165 -6.64 5.65 3.96
CA ASN A 165 -7.98 5.34 4.50
C ASN A 165 -7.99 4.37 5.69
N ILE A 166 -6.90 4.39 6.43
CA ILE A 166 -6.71 3.65 7.67
C ILE A 166 -6.31 4.64 8.76
N MET A 167 -7.03 4.64 9.87
CA MET A 167 -6.61 5.34 11.08
C MET A 167 -5.82 4.38 11.94
N TYR A 168 -4.63 4.78 12.30
CA TYR A 168 -3.70 3.99 13.12
C TYR A 168 -3.59 4.61 14.51
N ARG A 169 -3.62 3.81 15.57
CA ARG A 169 -3.14 4.26 16.88
C ARG A 169 -1.64 4.52 16.76
N LEU A 170 -1.20 5.76 16.98
CA LEU A 170 0.21 6.15 16.74
C LEU A 170 1.17 5.34 17.62
N SER A 171 0.86 5.15 18.90
CA SER A 171 1.70 4.34 19.79
C SER A 171 1.85 2.90 19.31
N PHE A 172 0.82 2.29 18.72
CA PHE A 172 0.92 0.95 18.15
C PHE A 172 1.99 0.89 17.04
N LEU A 173 2.04 1.87 16.14
CA LEU A 173 3.09 1.92 15.11
C LEU A 173 4.48 2.08 15.72
N GLN A 174 4.61 2.97 16.71
CA GLN A 174 5.89 3.30 17.36
C GLN A 174 6.41 2.16 18.24
N ASP A 175 5.55 1.56 19.06
CA ASP A 175 5.91 0.46 19.98
C ASP A 175 6.34 -0.80 19.23
N HIS A 176 5.74 -1.08 18.07
CA HIS A 176 6.11 -2.20 17.21
C HIS A 176 7.18 -1.84 16.17
N GLN A 177 7.73 -0.60 16.21
CA GLN A 177 8.74 -0.11 15.26
C GLN A 177 8.35 -0.30 13.79
N LEU A 178 7.07 -0.06 13.49
CA LEU A 178 6.50 -0.21 12.15
C LEU A 178 6.82 1.03 11.32
N TYR A 179 7.87 0.92 10.52
CA TYR A 179 8.33 1.96 9.61
C TYR A 179 8.39 1.44 8.18
N PHE A 180 8.17 2.36 7.23
CA PHE A 180 8.31 2.07 5.81
C PHE A 180 9.76 1.79 5.46
N LYS A 181 10.01 0.75 4.67
CA LYS A 181 11.33 0.52 4.08
C LYS A 181 11.50 1.41 2.87
N ASN A 182 12.72 1.90 2.67
CA ASN A 182 13.02 2.82 1.57
C ASN A 182 12.95 2.11 0.22
N HIS A 183 11.76 2.06 -0.35
CA HIS A 183 11.46 1.65 -1.71
C HIS A 183 10.78 2.81 -2.42
N SER A 184 11.15 3.05 -3.67
CA SER A 184 10.50 4.10 -4.48
C SER A 184 9.14 3.66 -5.02
N ILE A 185 8.86 2.36 -4.99
CA ILE A 185 7.62 1.74 -5.48
C ILE A 185 7.25 0.58 -4.56
N GLY A 186 5.95 0.50 -4.16
CA GLY A 186 5.42 -0.62 -3.38
C GLY A 186 5.92 -0.69 -1.94
N GLU A 187 6.35 0.42 -1.39
CA GLU A 187 6.68 0.60 0.02
C GLU A 187 5.50 0.26 0.93
N ASP A 188 4.28 0.51 0.45
CA ASP A 188 3.01 0.16 1.07
C ASP A 188 2.83 -1.36 1.20
N ILE A 189 3.14 -2.12 0.15
CA ILE A 189 3.09 -3.59 0.16
C ILE A 189 4.05 -4.14 1.21
N VAL A 190 5.29 -3.61 1.25
CA VAL A 190 6.31 -4.03 2.21
C VAL A 190 5.87 -3.71 3.63
N PHE A 191 5.34 -2.50 3.86
CA PHE A 191 4.82 -2.08 5.16
C PHE A 191 3.69 -2.98 5.65
N LEU A 192 2.76 -3.37 4.77
CA LEU A 192 1.66 -4.27 5.11
C LEU A 192 2.13 -5.70 5.46
N TYR A 193 3.23 -6.20 4.88
CA TYR A 193 3.82 -7.47 5.31
C TYR A 193 4.33 -7.42 6.75
N ASP A 194 4.81 -6.27 7.20
CA ASP A 194 5.28 -6.08 8.58
C ASP A 194 4.14 -5.75 9.55
N LEU A 195 3.15 -4.98 9.09
CA LEU A 195 2.00 -4.52 9.89
C LEU A 195 1.01 -5.64 10.22
N LEU A 196 0.53 -6.37 9.21
CA LEU A 196 -0.58 -7.32 9.36
C LEU A 196 -0.37 -8.39 10.44
N PRO A 197 0.83 -8.97 10.61
CA PRO A 197 1.09 -9.97 11.66
C PRO A 197 1.07 -9.40 13.08
N GLN A 198 1.15 -8.07 13.25
CA GLN A 198 1.19 -7.41 14.56
C GLN A 198 -0.22 -7.04 15.05
N ILE A 199 -1.18 -6.85 14.14
CA ILE A 199 -2.52 -6.38 14.48
C ILE A 199 -3.27 -7.43 15.29
N GLN A 200 -3.77 -7.02 16.45
CA GLN A 200 -4.62 -7.83 17.34
C GLN A 200 -6.08 -7.36 17.29
N SER A 201 -6.30 -6.04 17.10
CA SER A 201 -7.63 -5.46 17.06
C SER A 201 -7.80 -4.47 15.91
N CYS A 202 -8.91 -4.60 15.20
CA CYS A 202 -9.28 -3.61 14.18
C CYS A 202 -10.80 -3.52 14.02
N VAL A 203 -11.26 -2.42 13.43
CA VAL A 203 -12.64 -2.25 13.00
C VAL A 203 -12.70 -1.94 11.52
N LEU A 204 -13.54 -2.70 10.79
CA LEU A 204 -13.84 -2.46 9.37
C LEU A 204 -15.18 -1.74 9.26
N LEU A 205 -15.25 -0.74 8.36
CA LEU A 205 -16.41 0.14 8.23
C LEU A 205 -16.94 0.14 6.79
N PRO A 206 -18.27 0.04 6.60
CA PRO A 206 -18.89 0.10 5.27
C PRO A 206 -18.98 1.52 4.68
N ASN A 207 -18.62 2.54 5.46
CA ASN A 207 -18.66 3.96 5.05
C ASN A 207 -17.60 4.22 3.99
N ILE A 208 -17.98 4.81 2.86
CA ILE A 208 -17.07 5.24 1.80
C ILE A 208 -16.53 6.61 2.15
N THR A 209 -15.31 6.68 2.66
CA THR A 209 -14.72 7.91 3.20
C THR A 209 -13.58 8.45 2.35
N TYR A 210 -13.05 7.66 1.40
CA TYR A 210 -11.89 8.00 0.59
C TYR A 210 -12.17 7.84 -0.89
N SER A 211 -11.70 8.80 -1.68
CA SER A 211 -11.76 8.78 -3.14
C SER A 211 -10.33 8.79 -3.69
N TYR A 212 -9.88 7.63 -4.16
CA TYR A 212 -8.64 7.50 -4.91
C TYR A 212 -8.85 8.00 -6.33
N ILE A 213 -8.12 9.05 -6.73
CA ILE A 213 -8.26 9.68 -8.05
C ILE A 213 -7.24 9.11 -9.02
N LYS A 214 -7.70 8.25 -9.92
CA LYS A 214 -6.84 7.60 -10.90
C LYS A 214 -6.44 8.56 -12.01
N ARG A 215 -5.14 8.85 -12.16
CA ARG A 215 -4.58 9.80 -13.13
C ARG A 215 -3.66 9.11 -14.14
N LYS A 216 -3.59 9.62 -15.37
CA LYS A 216 -2.72 9.06 -16.44
C LYS A 216 -1.23 9.05 -16.08
N ALA A 217 -0.78 10.02 -15.30
CA ALA A 217 0.62 10.15 -14.87
C ALA A 217 0.95 9.46 -13.53
N SER A 218 -0.01 8.72 -12.94
CA SER A 218 0.21 8.03 -11.67
C SER A 218 1.33 7.00 -11.78
N LEU A 219 2.16 6.91 -10.74
CA LEU A 219 3.23 5.90 -10.63
C LEU A 219 2.70 4.46 -10.78
N SER A 220 1.44 4.23 -10.44
CA SER A 220 0.77 2.93 -10.55
C SER A 220 0.39 2.52 -11.99
N GLN A 221 0.48 3.44 -12.98
CA GLN A 221 0.11 3.15 -14.38
C GLN A 221 1.32 2.77 -15.24
N TYR A 222 1.81 1.56 -15.08
CA TYR A 222 2.96 1.04 -15.85
C TYR A 222 2.66 0.71 -17.32
N GLY A 223 1.38 0.50 -17.69
CA GLY A 223 0.98 -0.07 -18.99
C GLY A 223 1.16 0.83 -20.21
N GLU A 224 1.30 2.15 -20.05
CA GLU A 224 1.36 3.13 -21.14
C GLU A 224 2.76 3.70 -21.39
N ARG A 225 3.78 3.24 -20.64
CA ARG A 225 5.14 3.77 -20.76
C ARG A 225 5.90 3.19 -21.94
N LYS A 226 6.56 4.06 -22.70
CA LYS A 226 7.43 3.67 -23.84
C LYS A 226 8.77 3.05 -23.41
N LEU A 227 9.23 3.35 -22.20
CA LEU A 227 10.46 2.84 -21.59
C LEU A 227 10.20 2.49 -20.14
N ILE A 228 10.73 1.36 -19.69
CA ILE A 228 10.66 0.88 -18.32
C ILE A 228 12.06 0.88 -17.75
N SER A 229 12.26 1.57 -16.62
CA SER A 229 13.53 1.59 -15.93
C SER A 229 13.88 0.19 -15.39
N LYS A 230 15.11 -0.26 -15.61
CA LYS A 230 15.62 -1.49 -14.97
C LYS A 230 15.51 -1.41 -13.45
N GLN A 231 15.80 -0.25 -12.87
CA GLN A 231 15.73 -0.03 -11.43
C GLN A 231 14.31 -0.27 -10.90
N GLU A 232 13.26 0.24 -11.56
CA GLU A 232 11.87 -0.01 -11.17
C GLU A 232 11.52 -1.50 -11.17
N ILE A 233 11.99 -2.23 -12.18
CA ILE A 233 11.78 -3.69 -12.25
C ILE A 233 12.53 -4.41 -11.14
N GLU A 234 13.75 -4.00 -10.83
CA GLU A 234 14.55 -4.57 -9.75
C GLU A 234 13.89 -4.34 -8.38
N GLU A 235 13.36 -3.15 -8.13
CA GLU A 235 12.58 -2.86 -6.92
C GLU A 235 11.33 -3.73 -6.82
N GLN A 236 10.57 -3.87 -7.90
CA GLN A 236 9.42 -4.79 -7.93
C GLN A 236 9.80 -6.24 -7.64
N ILE A 237 10.98 -6.69 -8.11
CA ILE A 237 11.52 -8.01 -7.79
C ILE A 237 11.85 -8.11 -6.30
N GLN A 238 12.52 -7.11 -5.73
CA GLN A 238 12.90 -7.08 -4.32
C GLN A 238 11.69 -7.14 -3.38
N ILE A 239 10.63 -6.39 -3.67
CA ILE A 239 9.37 -6.43 -2.92
C ILE A 239 8.80 -7.86 -2.87
N ARG A 240 8.82 -8.56 -4.01
CA ARG A 240 8.31 -9.93 -4.09
C ARG A 240 9.22 -10.93 -3.37
N ILE A 241 10.53 -10.73 -3.41
CA ILE A 241 11.49 -11.51 -2.63
C ILE A 241 11.24 -11.29 -1.14
N TYR A 242 11.05 -10.03 -0.73
CA TYR A 242 10.70 -9.70 0.66
C TYR A 242 9.45 -10.43 1.14
N GLY A 243 8.36 -10.42 0.35
CA GLY A 243 7.15 -11.19 0.66
C GLY A 243 7.40 -12.69 0.83
N LYS A 244 8.34 -13.28 0.06
CA LYS A 244 8.74 -14.69 0.22
C LYS A 244 9.55 -14.94 1.50
N GLU A 245 10.36 -13.99 1.92
CA GLU A 245 11.08 -14.07 3.20
C GLU A 245 10.10 -14.03 4.36
N LYS A 246 9.11 -13.12 4.30
CA LYS A 246 8.03 -13.07 5.29
C LYS A 246 7.21 -14.36 5.35
N ILE A 247 6.95 -15.02 4.24
CA ILE A 247 6.32 -16.34 4.22
C ILE A 247 7.10 -17.36 5.05
N LYS A 248 8.43 -17.34 4.98
CA LYS A 248 9.27 -18.25 5.79
C LYS A 248 9.18 -17.96 7.29
N GLU A 249 9.07 -16.68 7.66
CA GLU A 249 8.89 -16.24 9.05
C GLU A 249 7.49 -16.62 9.59
N LEU A 250 6.47 -16.52 8.74
CA LEU A 250 5.05 -16.67 9.08
C LEU A 250 4.48 -18.07 8.77
N ARG A 251 5.33 -19.08 8.58
CA ARG A 251 4.94 -20.42 8.10
C ARG A 251 3.88 -21.13 8.94
N ASP A 252 3.77 -20.80 10.21
CA ASP A 252 2.84 -21.42 11.14
C ASP A 252 1.52 -20.63 11.31
N LYS A 253 1.35 -19.55 10.51
CA LYS A 253 0.16 -18.71 10.59
C LYS A 253 -1.05 -19.33 9.86
N PRO A 254 -2.29 -19.09 10.35
CA PRO A 254 -3.49 -19.71 9.79
C PRO A 254 -3.80 -19.31 8.34
N TYR A 255 -3.24 -18.18 7.87
CA TYR A 255 -3.42 -17.65 6.51
C TYR A 255 -2.27 -17.98 5.57
N ILE A 256 -1.36 -18.88 5.95
CA ILE A 256 -0.14 -19.12 5.18
C ILE A 256 -0.41 -19.69 3.77
N GLU A 257 -1.41 -20.56 3.63
CA GLU A 257 -1.75 -21.17 2.34
C GLU A 257 -2.22 -20.13 1.33
N GLU A 258 -3.09 -19.22 1.74
CA GLU A 258 -3.58 -18.09 0.94
C GLU A 258 -2.46 -17.10 0.64
N MET A 259 -1.66 -16.74 1.65
CA MET A 259 -0.53 -15.81 1.49
C MET A 259 0.48 -16.32 0.46
N VAL A 260 0.90 -17.57 0.58
CA VAL A 260 1.86 -18.20 -0.34
C VAL A 260 1.30 -18.25 -1.77
N THR A 261 0.04 -18.66 -1.90
CA THR A 261 -0.61 -18.80 -3.21
C THR A 261 -0.70 -17.45 -3.92
N ASN A 262 -1.16 -16.41 -3.22
CA ASN A 262 -1.23 -15.05 -3.74
C ASN A 262 0.17 -14.52 -4.09
N GLN A 263 1.15 -14.73 -3.23
CA GLN A 263 2.53 -14.31 -3.47
C GLN A 263 3.12 -14.97 -4.71
N MET A 264 2.93 -16.29 -4.87
CA MET A 264 3.43 -17.00 -6.05
C MET A 264 2.72 -16.53 -7.32
N LYS A 265 1.41 -16.31 -7.27
CA LYS A 265 0.65 -15.73 -8.38
C LYS A 265 1.25 -14.39 -8.82
N TYR A 266 1.45 -13.45 -7.88
CA TYR A 266 2.07 -12.15 -8.17
C TYR A 266 3.50 -12.26 -8.70
N CYS A 267 4.28 -13.24 -8.23
CA CYS A 267 5.61 -13.52 -8.77
C CYS A 267 5.55 -14.01 -10.22
N PHE A 268 4.60 -14.87 -10.55
CA PHE A 268 4.38 -15.38 -11.92
C PHE A 268 3.90 -14.29 -12.87
N GLU A 269 2.94 -13.47 -12.43
CA GLU A 269 2.45 -12.31 -13.21
C GLU A 269 3.59 -11.32 -13.50
N ALA A 270 4.43 -11.01 -12.50
CA ALA A 270 5.59 -10.15 -12.68
C ALA A 270 6.62 -10.77 -13.64
N ALA A 271 6.94 -12.06 -13.50
CA ALA A 271 7.83 -12.76 -14.40
C ALA A 271 7.32 -12.73 -15.84
N ALA A 272 6.02 -12.97 -16.04
CA ALA A 272 5.37 -12.90 -17.35
C ALA A 272 5.41 -11.49 -17.93
N TYR A 273 5.12 -10.45 -17.12
CA TYR A 273 5.23 -9.06 -17.51
C TYR A 273 6.64 -8.71 -17.95
N ILE A 274 7.66 -9.02 -17.15
CA ILE A 274 9.07 -8.77 -17.45
C ILE A 274 9.47 -9.44 -18.79
N VAL A 275 9.08 -10.69 -19.00
CA VAL A 275 9.37 -11.41 -20.26
C VAL A 275 8.68 -10.72 -21.44
N SER A 276 7.44 -10.26 -21.30
CA SER A 276 6.69 -9.60 -22.37
C SER A 276 7.27 -8.23 -22.73
N GLN A 277 7.71 -7.49 -21.72
CA GLN A 277 8.19 -6.10 -21.88
C GLN A 277 9.72 -6.01 -22.00
N ARG A 278 10.44 -7.12 -22.07
CA ARG A 278 11.91 -7.14 -22.02
C ARG A 278 12.62 -6.21 -23.02
N LYS A 279 11.98 -5.94 -24.16
CA LYS A 279 12.53 -5.02 -25.19
C LYS A 279 12.41 -3.55 -24.81
N LEU A 280 11.53 -3.22 -23.88
CA LEU A 280 11.28 -1.86 -23.38
C LEU A 280 12.04 -1.56 -22.10
N ILE A 281 12.65 -2.59 -21.46
CA ILE A 281 13.42 -2.44 -20.22
C ILE A 281 14.83 -1.98 -20.57
N SER A 282 15.24 -0.84 -20.05
CA SER A 282 16.57 -0.26 -20.29
C SER A 282 17.24 0.14 -18.96
N PRO A 283 18.52 -0.22 -18.76
CA PRO A 283 19.29 -1.23 -19.51
C PRO A 283 18.71 -2.65 -19.35
N VAL A 284 19.17 -3.60 -20.19
CA VAL A 284 18.62 -4.96 -20.23
C VAL A 284 18.71 -5.67 -18.86
N LEU A 285 17.60 -6.28 -18.46
CA LEU A 285 17.51 -7.06 -17.23
C LEU A 285 18.05 -8.48 -17.44
N GLU A 286 18.82 -8.97 -16.48
CA GLU A 286 19.31 -10.34 -16.45
C GLU A 286 18.17 -11.33 -16.23
N LEU A 287 17.98 -12.27 -17.17
CA LEU A 287 16.90 -13.27 -17.10
C LEU A 287 17.01 -14.20 -15.88
N GLN A 288 18.20 -14.30 -15.26
CA GLN A 288 18.39 -15.07 -14.03
C GLN A 288 17.54 -14.56 -12.87
N LYS A 289 17.25 -13.25 -12.79
CA LYS A 289 16.35 -12.66 -11.80
C LYS A 289 14.91 -13.18 -11.88
N ILE A 290 14.46 -13.60 -13.08
CA ILE A 290 13.17 -14.27 -13.25
C ILE A 290 13.13 -15.59 -12.49
N LYS A 291 14.24 -16.32 -12.46
CA LYS A 291 14.32 -17.58 -11.71
C LYS A 291 14.14 -17.39 -10.21
N GLU A 292 14.69 -16.31 -9.65
CA GLU A 292 14.51 -15.97 -8.25
C GLU A 292 13.04 -15.67 -7.94
N LEU A 293 12.36 -14.95 -8.83
CA LEU A 293 10.91 -14.70 -8.70
C LEU A 293 10.09 -15.99 -8.69
N LEU A 294 10.47 -16.97 -9.49
CA LEU A 294 9.68 -18.20 -9.63
C LEU A 294 10.04 -19.29 -8.62
N LYS A 295 11.12 -19.12 -7.86
CA LYS A 295 11.50 -20.05 -6.81
C LYS A 295 10.47 -20.01 -5.67
N HIS A 296 9.88 -21.18 -5.37
CA HIS A 296 8.91 -21.31 -4.29
C HIS A 296 9.56 -21.09 -2.90
N PRO A 297 8.95 -20.30 -1.97
CA PRO A 297 9.54 -20.01 -0.66
C PRO A 297 9.56 -21.22 0.29
N LEU A 298 8.63 -22.17 0.13
CA LEU A 298 8.47 -23.34 0.97
C LEU A 298 9.04 -24.61 0.30
N GLN A 299 9.34 -25.61 1.12
CA GLN A 299 9.75 -26.94 0.66
C GLN A 299 8.52 -27.77 0.24
N LEU A 300 8.71 -28.76 -0.63
CA LEU A 300 7.60 -29.60 -1.11
C LEU A 300 6.86 -30.30 0.05
N LYS A 301 7.57 -30.77 1.07
CA LYS A 301 6.98 -31.42 2.25
C LYS A 301 6.02 -30.50 3.03
N GLU A 302 6.23 -29.20 2.99
CA GLU A 302 5.35 -28.19 3.63
C GLU A 302 4.11 -27.97 2.75
N ILE A 303 4.30 -27.83 1.43
CA ILE A 303 3.21 -27.68 0.46
C ILE A 303 2.25 -28.87 0.49
N LEU A 304 2.81 -30.10 0.63
CA LEU A 304 1.99 -31.33 0.68
C LEU A 304 1.05 -31.40 1.89
N LYS A 305 1.29 -30.59 2.94
CA LYS A 305 0.41 -30.46 4.11
C LYS A 305 -0.76 -29.50 3.87
N PHE A 306 -0.74 -28.70 2.81
CA PHE A 306 -1.81 -27.74 2.53
C PHE A 306 -3.15 -28.45 2.34
N LYS A 307 -4.20 -27.88 2.94
CA LYS A 307 -5.59 -28.34 2.78
C LYS A 307 -6.22 -27.74 1.53
N LYS A 308 -5.95 -26.43 1.31
CA LYS A 308 -6.34 -25.67 0.13
C LYS A 308 -5.11 -25.45 -0.75
N TYR A 309 -5.26 -25.09 -1.98
CA TYR A 309 -4.21 -24.64 -2.90
C TYR A 309 -2.99 -25.57 -3.04
N LYS A 310 -3.06 -26.84 -2.59
CA LYS A 310 -1.97 -27.80 -2.69
C LYS A 310 -1.51 -27.99 -4.15
N ILE A 311 -2.45 -28.23 -5.06
CA ILE A 311 -2.14 -28.51 -6.48
C ILE A 311 -1.46 -27.29 -7.11
N SER A 312 -2.02 -26.09 -6.95
CA SER A 312 -1.43 -24.87 -7.52
C SER A 312 -0.03 -24.60 -6.99
N ASN A 313 0.19 -24.77 -5.67
CA ASN A 313 1.52 -24.57 -5.09
C ASN A 313 2.51 -25.66 -5.49
N CYS A 314 2.08 -26.91 -5.70
CA CYS A 314 2.94 -27.94 -6.31
C CYS A 314 3.33 -27.56 -7.75
N LEU A 315 2.40 -27.04 -8.56
CA LEU A 315 2.70 -26.57 -9.91
C LEU A 315 3.72 -25.42 -9.88
N TYR A 316 3.52 -24.41 -9.02
CA TYR A 316 4.49 -23.32 -8.84
C TYR A 316 5.87 -23.83 -8.41
N PHE A 317 5.91 -24.79 -7.47
CA PHE A 317 7.16 -25.38 -6.98
C PHE A 317 7.96 -26.06 -8.09
N TYR A 318 7.30 -26.91 -8.90
CA TYR A 318 7.98 -27.61 -9.99
C TYR A 318 8.32 -26.68 -11.15
N TRP A 319 7.45 -25.70 -11.47
CA TRP A 319 7.76 -24.72 -12.50
C TRP A 319 9.03 -23.91 -12.15
N GLY A 320 9.17 -23.48 -10.90
CA GLY A 320 10.38 -22.77 -10.44
C GLY A 320 11.67 -23.59 -10.54
N LYS A 321 11.60 -24.91 -10.70
CA LYS A 321 12.74 -25.81 -10.91
C LYS A 321 13.11 -26.05 -12.36
N LEU A 322 12.24 -25.69 -13.31
CA LEU A 322 12.49 -25.89 -14.74
C LEU A 322 13.72 -25.10 -15.21
N PRO A 323 14.45 -25.59 -16.24
CA PRO A 323 15.50 -24.80 -16.90
C PRO A 323 14.97 -23.45 -17.38
N LEU A 324 15.78 -22.40 -17.31
CA LEU A 324 15.37 -21.02 -17.61
C LEU A 324 14.73 -20.87 -19.00
N GLY A 325 15.28 -21.52 -20.02
CA GLY A 325 14.74 -21.49 -21.40
C GLY A 325 13.33 -22.06 -21.49
N ILE A 326 13.06 -23.20 -20.81
CA ILE A 326 11.71 -23.81 -20.75
C ILE A 326 10.76 -22.91 -19.98
N THR A 327 11.22 -22.34 -18.87
CA THR A 327 10.43 -21.39 -18.05
C THR A 327 9.98 -20.19 -18.88
N ILE A 328 10.88 -19.55 -19.63
CA ILE A 328 10.56 -18.39 -20.49
C ILE A 328 9.56 -18.79 -21.59
N MET A 329 9.79 -19.92 -22.25
CA MET A 329 8.88 -20.42 -23.29
C MET A 329 7.46 -20.61 -22.73
N LEU A 330 7.31 -21.23 -21.56
CA LEU A 330 6.01 -21.45 -20.91
C LEU A 330 5.35 -20.13 -20.49
N LEU A 331 6.11 -19.15 -19.99
CA LEU A 331 5.59 -17.81 -19.67
C LEU A 331 5.05 -17.10 -20.94
N ILE A 332 5.76 -17.20 -22.05
CA ILE A 332 5.30 -16.63 -23.34
C ILE A 332 4.02 -17.32 -23.82
N CYS A 333 3.93 -18.65 -23.71
CA CYS A 333 2.71 -19.40 -24.06
C CYS A 333 1.54 -19.01 -23.15
N PHE A 334 1.76 -18.90 -21.87
CA PHE A 334 0.75 -18.46 -20.89
C PHE A 334 0.20 -17.07 -21.21
N LEU A 335 1.06 -16.10 -21.56
CA LEU A 335 0.65 -14.75 -21.98
C LEU A 335 -0.20 -14.74 -23.27
N LYS A 336 0.02 -15.69 -24.20
CA LYS A 336 -0.78 -15.81 -25.42
C LYS A 336 -2.18 -16.38 -25.16
N LEU A 337 -2.33 -17.17 -24.09
CA LEU A 337 -3.64 -17.75 -23.69
C LEU A 337 -4.50 -16.76 -22.89
N LEU A 338 -3.89 -15.69 -22.34
CA LEU A 338 -4.59 -14.65 -21.60
C LEU A 338 -5.03 -13.46 -22.48
N LYS A 339 -4.60 -13.42 -23.74
CA LYS A 339 -5.06 -12.46 -24.77
C LYS A 339 -6.18 -13.04 -25.60
#